data_29d7b6f2b80b52a83515658a49790c5c
#
_entry.id   29d7b6f2b80b52a83515658a49790c5c
#
_cell.length_a   1.000
_cell.length_b   1.000
_cell.length_c   1.000
_cell.angle_alpha   90.00
_cell.angle_beta   90.00
_cell.angle_gamma   90.00
#
_symmetry.space_group_name_H-M   'P 1'
#
loop_
_entity.id
_entity.type
_entity.pdbx_description
1 polymer ?
#
loop_
_entity_poly.entity_id
_entity_poly.type
_entity_poly.pdbx_seq_one_letter_code
_entity_poly.pdbx_strand_id
1 'polypeptide(L)'
;MYAIALIRYRRPLEEVLTVSDAHRAYLLGLKERGLLLASGPLNPRNGGALLLRVPEEGAQETLDRIRDEDPYTKTGMAQYELLPWVPNLGAELPQTRVARLPSLRPAVSYASCC
;
A
#
# COMPACT_ATOMS: atom_id res chain seq x y z
N MET A 1 -4.61 5.60 -13.25
CA MET A 1 -3.26 5.00 -13.33
C MET A 1 -3.02 4.08 -12.16
N TYR A 2 -2.46 2.92 -12.42
CA TYR A 2 -2.08 2.00 -11.35
C TYR A 2 -0.62 2.19 -11.01
N ALA A 3 -0.26 1.86 -9.80
CA ALA A 3 1.12 1.86 -9.35
C ALA A 3 1.31 0.82 -8.27
N ILE A 4 2.50 0.25 -8.22
CA ILE A 4 2.91 -0.63 -7.15
C ILE A 4 3.89 0.17 -6.30
N ALA A 5 3.66 0.17 -5.01
CA ALA A 5 4.61 0.78 -4.09
C ALA A 5 5.26 -0.34 -3.28
N LEU A 6 6.56 -0.43 -3.36
CA LEU A 6 7.32 -1.34 -2.52
C LEU A 6 7.85 -0.54 -1.35
N ILE A 7 7.55 -1.02 -0.16
CA ILE A 7 7.98 -0.38 1.07
C ILE A 7 9.07 -1.26 1.67
N ARG A 8 10.24 -0.69 1.89
CA ARG A 8 11.37 -1.44 2.44
C ARG A 8 11.74 -0.85 3.78
N TYR A 9 11.79 -1.70 4.80
CA TYR A 9 12.14 -1.24 6.14
C TYR A 9 13.60 -0.81 6.18
N ARG A 10 13.85 0.28 6.86
CA ARG A 10 15.19 0.82 7.05
C ARG A 10 15.65 0.71 8.49
N ARG A 11 14.82 0.18 9.36
CA ARG A 11 15.12 0.01 10.77
C ARG A 11 14.72 -1.41 11.16
N PRO A 12 15.20 -1.90 12.30
CA PRO A 12 14.81 -3.23 12.76
C PRO A 12 13.30 -3.31 12.92
N LEU A 13 12.76 -4.51 12.73
CA LEU A 13 11.32 -4.72 12.76
C LEU A 13 10.69 -4.20 14.04
N GLU A 14 11.34 -4.40 15.17
CA GLU A 14 10.79 -3.95 16.44
C GLU A 14 10.61 -2.43 16.50
N GLU A 15 11.47 -1.68 15.82
CA GLU A 15 11.28 -0.23 15.73
C GLU A 15 10.16 0.12 14.78
N VAL A 16 10.10 -0.57 13.65
CA VAL A 16 9.04 -0.33 12.67
C VAL A 16 7.69 -0.58 13.30
N LEU A 17 7.57 -1.60 14.13
CA LEU A 17 6.29 -1.94 14.75
C LEU A 17 5.77 -0.83 15.66
N THR A 18 6.63 0.04 16.18
CA THR A 18 6.14 1.14 17.00
C THR A 18 5.34 2.15 16.20
N VAL A 19 5.45 2.14 14.88
CA VAL A 19 4.76 3.08 14.01
C VAL A 19 3.68 2.37 13.19
N SER A 20 3.56 1.04 13.33
CA SER A 20 2.70 0.28 12.44
C SER A 20 1.22 0.62 12.60
N ASP A 21 0.76 0.99 13.79
CA ASP A 21 -0.64 1.36 13.96
C ASP A 21 -0.97 2.65 13.22
N ALA A 22 -0.07 3.62 13.28
CA ALA A 22 -0.27 4.88 12.54
C ALA A 22 -0.23 4.62 11.03
N HIS A 23 0.70 3.77 10.59
CA HIS A 23 0.79 3.41 9.18
C HIS A 23 -0.49 2.74 8.71
N ARG A 24 -1.03 1.79 9.50
CA ARG A 24 -2.26 1.10 9.12
C ARG A 24 -3.44 2.05 9.04
N ALA A 25 -3.55 2.98 10.01
CA ALA A 25 -4.62 3.96 9.97
C ALA A 25 -4.52 4.84 8.71
N TYR A 26 -3.30 5.20 8.34
CA TYR A 26 -3.08 5.97 7.12
C TYR A 26 -3.55 5.18 5.89
N LEU A 27 -3.19 3.89 5.81
CA LEU A 27 -3.59 3.05 4.68
C LEU A 27 -5.11 2.87 4.62
N LEU A 28 -5.77 2.75 5.75
CA LEU A 28 -7.23 2.65 5.76
C LEU A 28 -7.86 3.92 5.18
N GLY A 29 -7.28 5.08 5.48
CA GLY A 29 -7.75 6.33 4.90
C GLY A 29 -7.58 6.35 3.38
N LEU A 30 -6.46 5.84 2.88
CA LEU A 30 -6.26 5.75 1.43
C LEU A 30 -7.27 4.79 0.80
N LYS A 31 -7.58 3.70 1.48
CA LYS A 31 -8.55 2.75 0.98
C LYS A 31 -9.94 3.40 0.88
N GLU A 32 -10.32 4.15 1.88
CA GLU A 32 -11.62 4.82 1.88
C GLU A 32 -11.73 5.84 0.76
N ARG A 33 -10.61 6.44 0.39
CA ARG A 33 -10.59 7.40 -0.70
C ARG A 33 -10.46 6.74 -2.06
N GLY A 34 -10.42 5.41 -2.11
CA GLY A 34 -10.34 4.67 -3.37
C GLY A 34 -8.96 4.63 -3.98
N LEU A 35 -7.94 5.04 -3.24
CA LEU A 35 -6.57 5.07 -3.76
C LEU A 35 -5.82 3.79 -3.51
N LEU A 36 -6.17 3.04 -2.48
CA LEU A 36 -5.49 1.80 -2.15
C LEU A 36 -6.40 0.63 -2.46
N LEU A 37 -5.91 -0.28 -3.31
CA LEU A 37 -6.67 -1.47 -3.70
C LEU A 37 -6.28 -2.69 -2.89
N ALA A 38 -5.01 -2.81 -2.53
CA ALA A 38 -4.52 -3.94 -1.75
C ALA A 38 -3.23 -3.56 -1.07
N SER A 39 -2.95 -4.18 0.06
CA SER A 39 -1.70 -3.99 0.77
C SER A 39 -1.37 -5.23 1.58
N GLY A 40 -0.12 -5.43 1.88
CA GLY A 40 0.29 -6.53 2.72
C GLY A 40 1.80 -6.53 2.93
N PRO A 41 2.27 -7.28 3.92
CA PRO A 41 3.69 -7.39 4.17
C PRO A 41 4.36 -8.31 3.17
N LEU A 42 5.64 -8.10 2.94
CA LEU A 42 6.45 -9.03 2.17
C LEU A 42 6.82 -10.22 3.04
N ASN A 43 7.16 -11.34 2.42
CA ASN A 43 7.62 -12.53 3.10
C ASN A 43 9.02 -12.88 2.59
N PRO A 44 10.07 -12.78 3.40
CA PRO A 44 10.06 -12.45 4.83
C PRO A 44 9.67 -11.00 5.08
N ARG A 45 9.31 -10.70 6.32
CA ARG A 45 8.76 -9.39 6.63
C ARG A 45 9.86 -8.34 6.77
N ASN A 46 10.30 -7.84 5.63
CA ASN A 46 11.30 -6.78 5.57
C ASN A 46 10.72 -5.55 4.85
N GLY A 47 9.42 -5.49 4.70
CA GLY A 47 8.73 -4.41 4.03
C GLY A 47 7.32 -4.82 3.69
N GLY A 48 6.72 -4.11 2.76
CA GLY A 48 5.38 -4.40 2.30
C GLY A 48 5.18 -3.95 0.86
N ALA A 49 4.00 -4.19 0.34
CA ALA A 49 3.64 -3.76 -0.99
C ALA A 49 2.23 -3.18 -0.98
N LEU A 50 2.04 -2.15 -1.77
CA LEU A 50 0.73 -1.53 -1.96
C LEU A 50 0.40 -1.57 -3.44
N LEU A 51 -0.86 -1.86 -3.74
CA LEU A 51 -1.40 -1.67 -5.08
C LEU A 51 -2.26 -0.42 -5.03
N LEU A 52 -1.87 0.58 -5.81
CA LEU A 52 -2.50 1.89 -5.79
C LEU A 52 -3.19 2.19 -7.11
N ARG A 53 -4.23 3.00 -7.03
CA ARG A 53 -4.89 3.52 -8.21
C ARG A 53 -5.13 5.01 -7.98
N VAL A 54 -4.56 5.82 -8.86
CA VAL A 54 -4.65 7.27 -8.74
C VAL A 54 -5.19 7.87 -10.02
N PRO A 55 -5.74 9.09 -9.98
CA PRO A 55 -6.20 9.75 -11.20
C PRO A 55 -5.06 9.90 -12.19
N GLU A 56 -5.38 9.84 -13.47
CA GLU A 56 -4.37 10.02 -14.51
C GLU A 56 -3.73 11.40 -14.41
N GLU A 57 -4.54 12.40 -14.23
CA GLU A 57 -4.05 13.75 -14.14
C GLU A 57 -3.39 13.97 -12.79
N GLY A 58 -2.15 14.40 -12.80
CA GLY A 58 -1.40 14.62 -11.56
C GLY A 58 -1.02 13.33 -10.86
N ALA A 59 -0.92 12.23 -11.60
CA ALA A 59 -0.66 10.93 -11.00
C ALA A 59 0.64 10.91 -10.20
N GLN A 60 1.72 11.45 -10.76
CA GLN A 60 3.00 11.41 -10.07
C GLN A 60 2.95 12.22 -8.78
N GLU A 61 2.31 13.36 -8.82
CA GLU A 61 2.19 14.21 -7.63
C GLU A 61 1.38 13.52 -6.54
N THR A 62 0.32 12.82 -6.94
CA THR A 62 -0.49 12.08 -5.99
C THR A 62 0.32 10.93 -5.38
N LEU A 63 1.07 10.21 -6.20
CA LEU A 63 1.90 9.12 -5.71
C LEU A 63 2.97 9.62 -4.75
N ASP A 64 3.61 10.74 -5.10
CA ASP A 64 4.64 11.32 -4.22
C ASP A 64 4.05 11.72 -2.88
N ARG A 65 2.84 12.26 -2.89
CA ARG A 65 2.17 12.66 -1.67
C ARG A 65 1.81 11.46 -0.81
N ILE A 66 1.34 10.38 -1.45
CA ILE A 66 1.03 9.15 -0.72
C ILE A 66 2.29 8.64 0.00
N ARG A 67 3.43 8.64 -0.68
CA ARG A 67 4.67 8.24 -0.07
C ARG A 67 5.06 9.15 1.09
N ASP A 68 4.99 10.45 0.85
CA ASP A 68 5.52 11.42 1.81
C ASP A 68 4.68 11.55 3.07
N GLU A 69 3.39 11.28 2.97
CA GLU A 69 2.48 11.40 4.11
C GLU A 69 2.38 10.15 4.96
N ASP A 70 2.95 9.05 4.50
CA ASP A 70 2.92 7.81 5.28
C ASP A 70 3.80 7.99 6.53
N PRO A 71 3.28 7.64 7.71
CA PRO A 71 4.08 7.69 8.93
C PRO A 71 5.41 6.94 8.85
N TYR A 72 5.49 5.87 8.06
CA TYR A 72 6.76 5.17 7.87
C TYR A 72 7.79 6.07 7.19
N THR A 73 7.39 6.85 6.22
CA THR A 73 8.29 7.78 5.56
C THR A 73 8.68 8.92 6.49
N LYS A 74 7.68 9.48 7.18
CA LYS A 74 7.92 10.63 8.04
C LYS A 74 8.86 10.33 9.19
N THR A 75 8.86 9.10 9.66
CA THR A 75 9.69 8.71 10.81
C THR A 75 10.97 8.02 10.39
N GLY A 76 11.19 7.85 9.10
CA GLY A 76 12.41 7.19 8.63
C GLY A 76 12.42 5.69 8.83
N MET A 77 11.27 5.08 9.11
CA MET A 77 11.20 3.64 9.35
C MET A 77 11.29 2.84 8.07
N ALA A 78 10.87 3.41 6.95
CA ALA A 78 10.84 2.70 5.69
C ALA A 78 11.02 3.66 4.53
N GLN A 79 11.30 3.10 3.38
CA GLN A 79 11.48 3.84 2.15
C GLN A 79 10.56 3.23 1.10
N TYR A 80 9.93 4.08 0.30
CA TYR A 80 9.05 3.67 -0.79
C TYR A 80 9.81 3.60 -2.10
N GLU A 81 9.49 2.61 -2.90
CA GLU A 81 9.84 2.58 -4.31
C GLU A 81 8.52 2.60 -5.08
N LEU A 82 8.28 3.65 -5.85
CA LEU A 82 7.02 3.81 -6.60
C LEU A 82 7.22 3.33 -8.02
N LEU A 83 6.39 2.39 -8.44
CA LEU A 83 6.48 1.76 -9.76
C LEU A 83 5.16 1.98 -10.48
N PRO A 84 5.04 3.00 -11.33
CA PRO A 84 3.86 3.12 -12.17
C PRO A 84 3.72 1.87 -13.03
N TRP A 85 2.50 1.39 -13.20
CA TRP A 85 2.27 0.09 -13.80
C TRP A 85 1.08 0.15 -14.74
N VAL A 86 1.25 -0.44 -15.91
CA VAL A 86 0.19 -0.50 -16.91
C VAL A 86 -0.18 -1.97 -17.09
N PRO A 87 -1.21 -2.46 -16.38
CA PRO A 87 -1.61 -3.86 -16.55
C PRO A 87 -2.28 -4.04 -17.90
N ASN A 88 -1.87 -5.07 -18.64
CA ASN A 88 -2.49 -5.35 -19.93
C ASN A 88 -3.27 -6.63 -19.97
N LEU A 89 -3.07 -7.55 -19.07
CA LEU A 89 -3.90 -8.75 -18.98
C LEU A 89 -4.62 -8.70 -17.65
N GLY A 90 -5.92 -8.87 -17.68
CA GLY A 90 -6.70 -8.83 -16.45
C GLY A 90 -6.84 -7.46 -15.88
N ALA A 91 -6.70 -6.42 -16.70
CA ALA A 91 -6.70 -5.05 -16.20
C ALA A 91 -8.01 -4.67 -15.52
N GLU A 92 -9.08 -5.34 -15.83
CA GLU A 92 -10.36 -5.06 -15.20
C GLU A 92 -10.51 -5.77 -13.86
N LEU A 93 -9.63 -6.70 -13.55
CA LEU A 93 -9.76 -7.48 -12.34
C LEU A 93 -9.81 -6.69 -11.06
N PRO A 94 -8.96 -5.69 -10.87
CA PRO A 94 -9.00 -4.97 -9.61
C PRO A 94 -10.36 -4.38 -9.30
N GLN A 95 -11.11 -4.07 -10.31
CA GLN A 95 -12.40 -3.44 -10.09
C GLN A 95 -13.48 -4.43 -9.76
N THR A 96 -13.57 -5.50 -10.53
CA THR A 96 -14.67 -6.40 -10.40
C THR A 96 -14.35 -7.58 -9.52
N ARG A 97 -13.19 -8.13 -9.70
CA ARG A 97 -12.85 -9.33 -8.99
C ARG A 97 -12.56 -9.12 -7.56
N VAL A 98 -12.01 -7.99 -7.21
CA VAL A 98 -11.78 -7.70 -5.81
C VAL A 98 -13.10 -7.73 -5.07
N ALA A 99 -14.12 -7.18 -5.67
CA ALA A 99 -15.43 -7.18 -5.05
C ALA A 99 -16.02 -8.57 -4.98
N ARG A 100 -15.61 -9.46 -5.85
CA ARG A 100 -16.16 -10.78 -5.88
C ARG A 100 -15.44 -11.78 -5.02
N LEU A 101 -14.33 -11.41 -4.45
CA LEU A 101 -13.55 -12.32 -3.65
C LEU A 101 -13.71 -12.07 -2.17
N PRO A 102 -14.92 -11.89 -1.70
CA PRO A 102 -15.12 -11.61 -0.29
C PRO A 102 -14.69 -12.76 0.58
N SER A 103 -14.73 -13.95 0.05
CA SER A 103 -14.35 -15.10 0.82
C SER A 103 -12.89 -15.12 1.17
N LEU A 104 -12.14 -14.31 0.53
CA LEU A 104 -10.74 -14.34 0.81
C LEU A 104 -10.35 -13.51 1.98
N ARG A 105 -11.31 -12.85 2.46
CA ARG A 105 -11.03 -12.00 3.31
C ARG A 105 -10.76 -12.07 4.46
N PRO A 106 -10.76 -12.40 4.99
CA PRO A 106 -10.69 -12.55 6.17
C PRO A 106 -9.98 -11.58 6.90
N ALA A 107 -10.37 -11.35 7.89
CA ALA A 107 -9.91 -10.38 8.77
C ALA A 107 -8.50 -10.48 9.19
N VAL A 108 -7.95 -11.60 9.00
CA VAL A 108 -6.60 -11.77 9.39
C VAL A 108 -5.67 -10.77 8.92
N SER A 109 -5.94 -10.21 7.83
CA SER A 109 -4.96 -9.39 7.21
C SER A 109 -4.66 -8.11 7.94
N TYR A 110 -5.49 -7.69 8.83
CA TYR A 110 -5.24 -6.41 9.45
C TYR A 110 -4.03 -6.41 10.36
N ALA A 111 -3.76 -7.51 10.97
CA ALA A 111 -2.63 -7.59 11.86
C ALA A 111 -1.32 -7.58 11.10
N SER A 112 -1.35 -7.88 9.83
CA SER A 112 -0.12 -7.95 9.05
C SER A 112 -0.03 -6.87 7.99
N CYS A 113 -0.71 -5.78 8.16
CA CYS A 113 -0.58 -4.66 7.27
C CYS A 113 0.86 -4.19 7.27
N CYS A 114 1.37 -3.82 6.12
CA CYS A 114 2.76 -3.41 6.02
C CYS A 114 3.07 -2.22 6.89
#